data_c38d04dbf84b61a25092666ab85ebd61
#
_entry.id   c38d04dbf84b61a25092666ab85ebd61
#
_cell.length_a   1.000
_cell.length_b   1.000
_cell.length_c   1.000
_cell.angle_alpha   90.00
_cell.angle_beta   90.00
_cell.angle_gamma   90.00
#
_symmetry.space_group_name_H-M   'P 1'
#
loop_
_entity.id
_entity.type
_entity.pdbx_description
1 polymer ?
#
loop_
_entity_poly.entity_id
_entity_poly.type
_entity_poly.pdbx_seq_one_letter_code
_entity_poly.pdbx_strand_id
1 'polypeptide(L)'
;MAVTALGTVLAVTAYGILTSALMAAYSDGITAAGSSFAGMGMAALPAVIVYSFIRTGFSEEFLFRGFLLKRISRRWGFIVGNTVQALLFGALHGIPFGLATHRIPVTVLLTLLPGALGWYFGWLNEKRCGGSVVPSWLLHGLMNTVLACLVL
;
A
#
# COMPACT_ATOMS: atom_id res chain seq x y z
N MET A 1 3.66 -2.93 22.78
CA MET A 1 4.46 -2.25 21.71
C MET A 1 5.27 -3.25 20.89
N ALA A 2 6.08 -4.13 21.46
CA ALA A 2 6.88 -5.11 20.69
C ALA A 2 6.05 -6.05 19.80
N VAL A 3 4.93 -6.58 20.29
CA VAL A 3 4.02 -7.45 19.53
C VAL A 3 3.42 -6.72 18.31
N THR A 4 3.11 -5.44 18.43
CA THR A 4 2.58 -4.65 17.32
C THR A 4 3.67 -4.39 16.26
N ALA A 5 4.90 -4.11 16.70
CA ALA A 5 6.03 -3.91 15.78
C ALA A 5 6.36 -5.19 15.00
N LEU A 6 6.44 -6.35 15.66
CA LEU A 6 6.65 -7.63 15.01
C LEU A 6 5.52 -7.96 14.03
N GLY A 7 4.27 -7.80 14.45
CA GLY A 7 3.10 -8.01 13.57
C GLY A 7 3.13 -7.10 12.34
N THR A 8 3.56 -5.84 12.50
CA THR A 8 3.72 -4.90 11.38
C THR A 8 4.79 -5.39 10.40
N VAL A 9 5.97 -5.76 10.88
CA VAL A 9 7.05 -6.25 10.03
C VAL A 9 6.60 -7.50 9.26
N LEU A 10 5.97 -8.46 9.95
CA LEU A 10 5.47 -9.69 9.31
C LEU A 10 4.42 -9.39 8.24
N ALA A 11 3.45 -8.51 8.52
CA ALA A 11 2.39 -8.14 7.57
C ALA A 11 2.96 -7.45 6.32
N VAL A 12 3.88 -6.50 6.50
CA VAL A 12 4.52 -5.78 5.39
C VAL A 12 5.40 -6.71 4.56
N THR A 13 6.16 -7.59 5.21
CA THR A 13 7.01 -8.59 4.52
C THR A 13 6.17 -9.57 3.73
N ALA A 14 5.13 -10.15 4.33
CA ALA A 14 4.21 -11.08 3.66
C ALA A 14 3.51 -10.42 2.46
N TYR A 15 3.06 -9.18 2.63
CA TYR A 15 2.50 -8.39 1.54
C TYR A 15 3.50 -8.20 0.40
N GLY A 16 4.74 -7.79 0.70
CA GLY A 16 5.80 -7.58 -0.28
C GLY A 16 6.14 -8.85 -1.06
N ILE A 17 6.32 -9.98 -0.37
CA ILE A 17 6.59 -11.28 -1.00
C ILE A 17 5.44 -11.69 -1.92
N LEU A 18 4.21 -11.62 -1.43
CA LEU A 18 3.04 -12.08 -2.18
C LEU A 18 2.77 -11.20 -3.41
N THR A 19 2.86 -9.87 -3.27
CA THR A 19 2.69 -8.96 -4.41
C THR A 19 3.81 -9.10 -5.43
N SER A 20 5.06 -9.28 -5.01
CA SER A 20 6.19 -9.54 -5.92
C SER A 20 6.00 -10.85 -6.69
N ALA A 21 5.56 -11.92 -6.02
CA ALA A 21 5.28 -13.19 -6.67
C ALA A 21 4.14 -13.10 -7.69
N LEU A 22 3.06 -12.38 -7.35
CA LEU A 22 1.95 -12.12 -8.26
C LEU A 22 2.40 -11.28 -9.48
N MET A 23 3.21 -10.25 -9.24
CA MET A 23 3.76 -9.44 -10.32
C MET A 23 4.66 -10.29 -11.24
N ALA A 24 5.56 -11.08 -10.70
CA ALA A 24 6.42 -11.95 -11.48
C ALA A 24 5.63 -12.97 -12.34
N ALA A 25 4.51 -13.48 -11.80
CA ALA A 25 3.69 -14.47 -12.51
C ALA A 25 2.77 -13.86 -13.59
N TYR A 26 2.44 -12.55 -13.50
CA TYR A 26 1.38 -11.95 -14.33
C TYR A 26 1.77 -10.58 -14.92
N SER A 27 3.06 -10.22 -14.91
CA SER A 27 3.54 -8.88 -15.27
C SER A 27 3.59 -8.56 -16.77
N ASP A 28 3.12 -9.46 -17.64
CA ASP A 28 3.06 -9.15 -19.07
C ASP A 28 2.20 -7.88 -19.32
N GLY A 29 2.87 -6.75 -19.38
CA GLY A 29 2.25 -5.45 -19.66
C GLY A 29 1.82 -4.60 -18.46
N ILE A 30 2.16 -4.98 -17.21
CA ILE A 30 1.78 -4.20 -16.03
C ILE A 30 3.00 -3.53 -15.40
N THR A 31 2.93 -2.20 -15.29
CA THR A 31 3.93 -1.40 -14.58
C THR A 31 3.51 -1.18 -13.13
N ALA A 32 4.19 -1.84 -12.18
CA ALA A 32 4.11 -1.45 -10.77
C ALA A 32 4.75 -0.06 -10.57
N ALA A 33 4.40 0.64 -9.50
CA ALA A 33 4.92 1.99 -9.23
C ALA A 33 6.46 2.08 -9.25
N GLY A 34 7.17 1.00 -8.87
CA GLY A 34 8.62 0.92 -8.90
C GLY A 34 9.23 0.58 -10.28
N SER A 35 8.46 0.05 -11.22
CA SER A 35 8.98 -0.39 -12.53
C SER A 35 9.49 0.75 -13.41
N SER A 36 9.05 1.98 -13.15
CA SER A 36 9.60 3.18 -13.82
C SER A 36 11.09 3.40 -13.57
N PHE A 37 11.67 2.73 -12.58
CA PHE A 37 13.07 2.81 -12.21
C PHE A 37 13.85 1.54 -12.56
N ALA A 38 13.21 0.56 -13.20
CA ALA A 38 13.81 -0.73 -13.51
C ALA A 38 15.05 -0.56 -14.40
N GLY A 39 16.16 -1.18 -13.98
CA GLY A 39 17.43 -1.14 -14.71
C GLY A 39 18.21 0.17 -14.65
N MET A 40 17.74 1.17 -13.87
CA MET A 40 18.44 2.46 -13.73
C MET A 40 19.64 2.39 -12.76
N GLY A 41 19.77 1.29 -12.02
CA GLY A 41 20.83 1.12 -11.02
C GLY A 41 20.70 2.02 -9.80
N MET A 42 21.65 1.89 -8.87
CA MET A 42 21.61 2.60 -7.57
C MET A 42 21.67 4.13 -7.66
N ALA A 43 22.06 4.70 -8.80
CA ALA A 43 22.02 6.15 -9.03
C ALA A 43 20.58 6.71 -8.98
N ALA A 44 19.57 5.89 -9.25
CA ALA A 44 18.15 6.28 -9.16
C ALA A 44 17.59 6.27 -7.73
N LEU A 45 18.32 5.77 -6.73
CA LEU A 45 17.84 5.63 -5.35
C LEU A 45 17.26 6.93 -4.75
N PRO A 46 17.87 8.12 -4.91
CA PRO A 46 17.25 9.36 -4.42
C PRO A 46 15.86 9.63 -5.04
N ALA A 47 15.70 9.39 -6.34
CA ALA A 47 14.43 9.55 -7.03
C ALA A 47 13.39 8.52 -6.55
N VAL A 48 13.81 7.27 -6.35
CA VAL A 48 12.98 6.20 -5.77
C VAL A 48 12.46 6.60 -4.38
N ILE A 49 13.32 7.13 -3.50
CA ILE A 49 12.93 7.57 -2.15
C ILE A 49 11.88 8.69 -2.23
N VAL A 50 12.15 9.74 -3.02
CA VAL A 50 11.20 10.85 -3.20
C VAL A 50 9.86 10.34 -3.76
N TYR A 51 9.89 9.48 -4.77
CA TYR A 51 8.71 8.89 -5.35
C TYR A 51 7.91 8.07 -4.31
N SER A 52 8.59 7.19 -3.58
CA SER A 52 7.96 6.27 -2.62
C SER A 52 7.38 6.98 -1.41
N PHE A 53 8.09 7.97 -0.85
CA PHE A 53 7.64 8.66 0.34
C PHE A 53 6.70 9.82 0.05
N ILE A 54 6.93 10.60 -1.02
CA ILE A 54 6.15 11.80 -1.29
C ILE A 54 5.03 11.51 -2.27
N ARG A 55 5.36 11.02 -3.47
CA ARG A 55 4.36 10.88 -4.53
C ARG A 55 3.32 9.81 -4.23
N THR A 56 3.73 8.66 -3.74
CA THR A 56 2.81 7.55 -3.43
C THR A 56 2.46 7.51 -1.94
N GLY A 57 3.44 7.29 -1.07
CA GLY A 57 3.20 7.09 0.35
C GLY A 57 2.44 8.24 1.00
N PHE A 58 2.94 9.49 0.89
CA PHE A 58 2.27 10.63 1.52
C PHE A 58 0.89 10.89 0.92
N SER A 59 0.77 10.97 -0.39
CA SER A 59 -0.49 11.31 -1.05
C SER A 59 -1.59 10.29 -0.74
N GLU A 60 -1.26 9.00 -0.76
CA GLU A 60 -2.21 7.93 -0.48
C GLU A 60 -2.56 7.86 1.01
N GLU A 61 -1.59 7.92 1.91
CA GLU A 61 -1.87 7.89 3.35
C GLU A 61 -2.66 9.13 3.80
N PHE A 62 -2.34 10.30 3.27
CA PHE A 62 -3.08 11.52 3.57
C PHE A 62 -4.53 11.43 3.09
N LEU A 63 -4.77 10.96 1.86
CA LEU A 63 -6.11 10.82 1.32
C LEU A 63 -6.92 9.76 2.06
N PHE A 64 -6.39 8.55 2.19
CA PHE A 64 -7.15 7.42 2.72
C PHE A 64 -7.25 7.44 4.24
N ARG A 65 -6.13 7.64 4.97
CA ARG A 65 -6.09 7.57 6.44
C ARG A 65 -6.22 8.94 7.08
N GLY A 66 -5.66 9.97 6.45
CA GLY A 66 -5.78 11.34 6.94
C GLY A 66 -7.16 11.95 6.72
N PHE A 67 -7.76 11.73 5.56
CA PHE A 67 -9.03 12.36 5.18
C PHE A 67 -10.22 11.39 5.19
N LEU A 68 -10.27 10.39 4.31
CA LEU A 68 -11.43 9.52 4.15
C LEU A 68 -11.79 8.76 5.43
N LEU A 69 -10.83 8.05 6.03
CA LEU A 69 -11.04 7.33 7.27
C LEU A 69 -11.63 8.24 8.34
N LYS A 70 -10.99 9.38 8.60
CA LYS A 70 -11.42 10.29 9.66
C LYS A 70 -12.78 10.92 9.38
N ARG A 71 -13.03 11.30 8.12
CA ARG A 71 -14.29 11.92 7.73
C ARG A 71 -15.48 10.95 7.89
N ILE A 72 -15.30 9.72 7.42
CA ILE A 72 -16.34 8.70 7.49
C ILE A 72 -16.55 8.24 8.95
N SER A 73 -15.44 8.03 9.68
CA SER A 73 -15.49 7.57 11.09
C SER A 73 -16.19 8.54 12.01
N ARG A 74 -16.12 9.84 11.76
CA ARG A 74 -16.86 10.86 12.54
C ARG A 74 -18.38 10.68 12.48
N ARG A 75 -18.91 10.14 11.38
CA ARG A 75 -20.34 9.96 11.20
C ARG A 75 -20.83 8.54 11.51
N TRP A 76 -20.06 7.52 11.13
CA TRP A 76 -20.49 6.12 11.17
C TRP A 76 -19.58 5.21 12.02
N GLY A 77 -18.64 5.79 12.74
CA GLY A 77 -17.72 5.04 13.59
C GLY A 77 -16.52 4.44 12.85
N PHE A 78 -15.52 4.05 13.63
CA PHE A 78 -14.22 3.58 13.12
C PHE A 78 -14.34 2.39 12.17
N ILE A 79 -15.13 1.37 12.53
CA ILE A 79 -15.21 0.14 11.73
C ILE A 79 -15.71 0.44 10.32
N VAL A 80 -16.79 1.23 10.19
CA VAL A 80 -17.33 1.61 8.88
C VAL A 80 -16.31 2.46 8.12
N GLY A 81 -15.74 3.49 8.76
CA GLY A 81 -14.77 4.37 8.13
C GLY A 81 -13.54 3.63 7.63
N ASN A 82 -13.00 2.73 8.48
CA ASN A 82 -11.82 1.96 8.13
C ASN A 82 -12.08 0.92 7.03
N THR A 83 -13.23 0.28 7.07
CA THR A 83 -13.61 -0.70 6.02
C THR A 83 -13.85 -0.02 4.69
N VAL A 84 -14.58 1.10 4.65
CA VAL A 84 -14.86 1.82 3.40
C VAL A 84 -13.57 2.34 2.77
N GLN A 85 -12.69 3.00 3.54
CA GLN A 85 -11.41 3.49 2.97
C GLN A 85 -10.53 2.34 2.48
N ALA A 86 -10.50 1.20 3.18
CA ALA A 86 -9.72 0.03 2.80
C ALA A 86 -10.23 -0.63 1.51
N LEU A 87 -11.55 -0.74 1.35
CA LEU A 87 -12.16 -1.25 0.12
C LEU A 87 -11.87 -0.33 -1.08
N LEU A 88 -12.00 0.99 -0.90
CA LEU A 88 -11.67 1.96 -1.94
C LEU A 88 -10.19 1.91 -2.31
N PHE A 89 -9.30 1.82 -1.31
CA PHE A 89 -7.87 1.69 -1.52
C PHE A 89 -7.53 0.43 -2.31
N GLY A 90 -8.07 -0.72 -1.92
CA GLY A 90 -7.89 -1.97 -2.64
C GLY A 90 -8.45 -1.94 -4.06
N ALA A 91 -9.66 -1.39 -4.25
CA ALA A 91 -10.30 -1.29 -5.55
C ALA A 91 -9.46 -0.45 -6.54
N LEU A 92 -8.89 0.65 -6.09
CA LEU A 92 -8.00 1.49 -6.93
C LEU A 92 -6.70 0.78 -7.32
N HIS A 93 -6.26 -0.22 -6.55
CA HIS A 93 -5.12 -1.06 -6.91
C HIS A 93 -5.51 -2.21 -7.84
N GLY A 94 -6.59 -2.92 -7.56
CA GLY A 94 -6.96 -4.14 -8.30
C GLY A 94 -7.70 -3.88 -9.60
N ILE A 95 -8.63 -2.90 -9.64
CA ILE A 95 -9.48 -2.68 -10.82
C ILE A 95 -8.68 -2.29 -12.06
N PRO A 96 -7.70 -1.34 -12.01
CA PRO A 96 -6.89 -1.02 -13.19
C PRO A 96 -6.14 -2.23 -13.75
N PHE A 97 -5.62 -3.09 -12.87
CA PHE A 97 -4.98 -4.34 -13.27
C PHE A 97 -5.97 -5.32 -13.92
N GLY A 98 -7.17 -5.43 -13.37
CA GLY A 98 -8.21 -6.26 -13.93
C GLY A 98 -8.61 -5.84 -15.34
N LEU A 99 -8.74 -4.54 -15.56
CA LEU A 99 -9.05 -3.97 -16.85
C LEU A 99 -7.92 -4.20 -17.88
N ALA A 100 -6.67 -4.14 -17.43
CA ALA A 100 -5.51 -4.33 -18.29
C ALA A 100 -5.25 -5.80 -18.63
N THR A 101 -5.46 -6.72 -17.69
CA THR A 101 -5.11 -8.15 -17.86
C THR A 101 -6.28 -9.05 -18.22
N HIS A 102 -7.52 -8.59 -18.00
CA HIS A 102 -8.76 -9.38 -18.08
C HIS A 102 -8.74 -10.67 -17.22
N ARG A 103 -7.94 -10.69 -16.14
CA ARG A 103 -7.78 -11.85 -15.25
C ARG A 103 -8.46 -11.62 -13.91
N ILE A 104 -9.67 -12.13 -13.75
CA ILE A 104 -10.48 -11.98 -12.51
C ILE A 104 -9.73 -12.40 -11.24
N PRO A 105 -9.05 -13.57 -11.15
CA PRO A 105 -8.36 -13.94 -9.92
C PRO A 105 -7.26 -12.95 -9.51
N VAL A 106 -6.51 -12.40 -10.46
CA VAL A 106 -5.47 -11.40 -10.21
C VAL A 106 -6.09 -10.09 -9.71
N THR A 107 -7.18 -9.66 -10.36
CA THR A 107 -7.94 -8.47 -9.94
C THR A 107 -8.41 -8.59 -8.50
N VAL A 108 -8.99 -9.74 -8.14
CA VAL A 108 -9.47 -10.00 -6.77
C VAL A 108 -8.31 -9.95 -5.79
N LEU A 109 -7.21 -10.62 -6.06
CA LEU A 109 -6.04 -10.64 -5.16
C LEU A 109 -5.43 -9.24 -4.99
N LEU A 110 -5.24 -8.49 -6.09
CA LEU A 110 -4.69 -7.14 -6.06
C LEU A 110 -5.68 -6.10 -5.51
N THR A 111 -6.94 -6.45 -5.34
CA THR A 111 -7.91 -5.66 -4.55
C THR A 111 -7.84 -6.02 -3.07
N LEU A 112 -7.88 -7.31 -2.74
CA LEU A 112 -7.96 -7.75 -1.36
C LEU A 112 -6.67 -7.51 -0.57
N LEU A 113 -5.50 -7.73 -1.18
CA LEU A 113 -4.22 -7.58 -0.48
C LEU A 113 -3.92 -6.12 -0.09
N PRO A 114 -3.96 -5.13 -1.01
CA PRO A 114 -3.81 -3.73 -0.62
C PRO A 114 -4.94 -3.27 0.29
N GLY A 115 -6.17 -3.75 0.09
CA GLY A 115 -7.30 -3.47 0.96
C GLY A 115 -7.05 -3.93 2.40
N ALA A 116 -6.57 -5.16 2.60
CA ALA A 116 -6.24 -5.69 3.93
C ALA A 116 -5.11 -4.89 4.59
N LEU A 117 -4.05 -4.58 3.84
CA LEU A 117 -2.97 -3.71 4.33
C LEU A 117 -3.49 -2.31 4.68
N GLY A 118 -4.36 -1.77 3.83
CA GLY A 118 -5.01 -0.49 4.05
C GLY A 118 -5.86 -0.45 5.31
N TRP A 119 -6.59 -1.55 5.60
CA TRP A 119 -7.35 -1.70 6.83
C TRP A 119 -6.44 -1.77 8.06
N TYR A 120 -5.34 -2.52 7.95
CA TYR A 120 -4.32 -2.63 9.01
C TYR A 120 -3.68 -1.27 9.31
N PHE A 121 -3.30 -0.49 8.30
CA PHE A 121 -2.72 0.84 8.47
C PHE A 121 -3.70 1.81 9.15
N GLY A 122 -4.98 1.78 8.77
CA GLY A 122 -5.99 2.58 9.45
C GLY A 122 -6.17 2.19 10.92
N TRP A 123 -6.15 0.88 11.21
CA TRP A 123 -6.19 0.39 12.59
C TRP A 123 -4.93 0.79 13.39
N LEU A 124 -3.74 0.65 12.80
CA LEU A 124 -2.48 1.06 13.41
C LEU A 124 -2.51 2.53 13.80
N ASN A 125 -2.87 3.40 12.85
CA ASN A 125 -2.93 4.84 13.07
C ASN A 125 -3.93 5.22 14.18
N GLU A 126 -5.17 4.76 14.07
CA GLU A 126 -6.26 5.19 14.97
C GLU A 126 -6.19 4.50 16.35
N LYS A 127 -5.79 3.22 16.41
CA LYS A 127 -5.86 2.44 17.66
C LYS A 127 -4.53 2.28 18.39
N ARG A 128 -3.41 2.53 17.72
CA ARG A 128 -2.06 2.34 18.30
C ARG A 128 -1.20 3.60 18.31
N CYS A 129 -1.49 4.56 17.42
CA CYS A 129 -0.65 5.74 17.22
C CYS A 129 -1.41 7.06 17.36
N GLY A 130 -2.50 7.09 18.14
CA GLY A 130 -3.25 8.31 18.50
C GLY A 130 -3.86 9.06 17.32
N GLY A 131 -4.15 8.36 16.20
CA GLY A 131 -4.70 8.95 14.98
C GLY A 131 -3.66 9.64 14.08
N SER A 132 -2.36 9.47 14.38
CA SER A 132 -1.28 9.96 13.51
C SER A 132 -1.17 9.11 12.24
N VAL A 133 -1.04 9.74 11.08
CA VAL A 133 -0.79 9.07 9.80
C VAL A 133 0.69 8.79 9.54
N VAL A 134 1.57 9.33 10.38
CA VAL A 134 3.03 9.22 10.20
C VAL A 134 3.51 7.76 10.19
N PRO A 135 3.05 6.87 11.09
CA PRO A 135 3.51 5.48 11.09
C PRO A 135 3.17 4.73 9.79
N SER A 136 1.94 4.84 9.31
CA SER A 136 1.57 4.19 8.05
C SER A 136 2.27 4.81 6.84
N TRP A 137 2.46 6.13 6.83
CA TRP A 137 3.24 6.80 5.80
C TRP A 137 4.69 6.31 5.73
N LEU A 138 5.38 6.21 6.86
CA LEU A 138 6.76 5.71 6.89
C LEU A 138 6.85 4.25 6.45
N LEU A 139 5.93 3.40 6.91
CA LEU A 139 5.88 1.98 6.50
C LEU A 139 5.58 1.84 5.00
N HIS A 140 4.64 2.61 4.48
CA HIS A 140 4.28 2.61 3.07
C HIS A 140 5.44 3.07 2.17
N GLY A 141 6.06 4.20 2.51
CA GLY A 141 7.21 4.73 1.78
C GLY A 141 8.40 3.76 1.80
N LEU A 142 8.69 3.17 2.97
CA LEU A 142 9.76 2.18 3.10
C LEU A 142 9.48 0.93 2.25
N MET A 143 8.26 0.39 2.32
CA MET A 143 7.84 -0.78 1.54
C MET A 143 8.01 -0.51 0.04
N ASN A 144 7.51 0.61 -0.46
CA ASN A 144 7.63 0.97 -1.87
C ASN A 144 9.09 1.15 -2.29
N THR A 145 9.92 1.74 -1.41
CA THR A 145 11.37 1.89 -1.67
C THR A 145 12.05 0.53 -1.78
N VAL A 146 11.79 -0.38 -0.84
CA VAL A 146 12.38 -1.73 -0.87
C VAL A 146 11.95 -2.48 -2.13
N LEU A 147 10.66 -2.45 -2.49
CA LEU A 147 10.17 -3.11 -3.70
C LEU A 147 10.77 -2.53 -4.98
N ALA A 148 10.95 -1.20 -5.06
CA ALA A 148 11.60 -0.56 -6.18
C ALA A 148 13.09 -0.93 -6.27
N CYS A 149 13.78 -1.04 -5.13
CA CYS A 149 15.20 -1.45 -5.11
C CYS A 149 15.44 -2.88 -5.62
N LEU A 150 14.43 -3.76 -5.60
CA LEU A 150 14.55 -5.11 -6.13
C LEU A 150 14.66 -5.16 -7.66
N VAL A 151 14.32 -4.06 -8.34
CA VAL A 151 14.31 -3.97 -9.81
C VAL A 151 15.28 -2.91 -10.38
N LEU A 152 16.01 -2.17 -9.50
CA LEU A 152 17.08 -1.25 -9.90
C LEU A 152 18.26 -2.01 -10.50
#